data_4f86192d8a8419f0bfc799e9553af3b1
#
_entry.id   4f86192d8a8419f0bfc799e9553af3b1
#
_cell.length_a   1.000
_cell.length_b   1.000
_cell.length_c   1.000
_cell.angle_alpha   90.00
_cell.angle_beta   90.00
_cell.angle_gamma   90.00
#
_symmetry.space_group_name_H-M   'P 1'
#
loop_
_entity.id
_entity.type
_entity.pdbx_description
1 polymer ?
#
loop_
_entity_poly.entity_id
_entity_poly.type
_entity_poly.pdbx_seq_one_letter_code
_entity_poly.pdbx_strand_id
1 'polypeptide(L)'
;RQHRTDNPLRRVDTSQGDVKRQVSNVAKAVMAGYKFQTMGEYRALLSLYNVTVEEARGMVNGREYHGLVYFSLSPDNSSATDGAGNKTGNPFKASRIGKSVGYEAVQRRFEYSKGQIRDRHLAEITRKTVAAALARTYRREEFVALLKAKGVDVVFRHTDEGRIYGATF
;
A
#
# COMPACT_ATOMS: atom_id res chain seq x y z
N ARG A 1 17.19 13.34 -23.04
CA ARG A 1 16.47 12.65 -21.94
C ARG A 1 14.99 12.74 -22.25
N GLN A 2 14.39 11.64 -22.70
CA GLN A 2 12.94 11.56 -22.89
C GLN A 2 12.31 11.67 -21.50
N HIS A 3 11.48 12.70 -21.28
CA HIS A 3 10.55 12.74 -20.18
C HIS A 3 9.65 11.49 -20.28
N ARG A 4 9.82 10.54 -19.37
CA ARG A 4 8.81 9.51 -19.15
C ARG A 4 7.54 10.27 -18.80
N THR A 5 6.57 10.24 -19.69
CA THR A 5 5.21 10.60 -19.34
C THR A 5 4.81 9.75 -18.17
N ASP A 6 4.52 10.37 -17.03
CA ASP A 6 4.06 9.68 -15.83
C ASP A 6 2.74 8.99 -16.14
N ASN A 7 2.85 7.74 -16.57
CA ASN A 7 1.69 6.88 -16.69
C ASN A 7 1.20 6.63 -15.26
N PRO A 8 0.01 7.11 -14.87
CA PRO A 8 -0.45 6.94 -13.51
C PRO A 8 -0.48 5.45 -13.16
N LEU A 9 -0.02 5.12 -11.97
CA LEU A 9 -0.02 3.75 -11.49
C LEU A 9 -1.45 3.20 -11.50
N ARG A 10 -1.66 2.12 -12.21
CA ARG A 10 -2.99 1.51 -12.39
C ARG A 10 -3.21 0.43 -11.34
N ARG A 11 -4.47 0.27 -10.95
CA ARG A 11 -4.90 -0.88 -10.16
C ARG A 11 -4.70 -2.17 -10.95
N VAL A 12 -4.34 -3.24 -10.25
CA VAL A 12 -4.25 -4.57 -10.85
C VAL A 12 -5.62 -5.01 -11.33
N ASP A 13 -5.68 -5.43 -12.59
CA ASP A 13 -6.85 -6.02 -13.21
C ASP A 13 -6.50 -7.45 -13.64
N THR A 14 -7.08 -8.43 -12.95
CA THR A 14 -6.80 -9.86 -13.19
C THR A 14 -7.38 -10.38 -14.50
N SER A 15 -8.29 -9.62 -15.13
CA SER A 15 -8.86 -9.95 -16.44
C SER A 15 -7.97 -9.54 -17.60
N GLN A 16 -6.94 -8.72 -17.35
CA GLN A 16 -6.11 -8.14 -18.39
C GLN A 16 -4.63 -8.46 -18.24
N GLY A 17 -4.09 -9.24 -19.14
CA GLY A 17 -2.66 -9.42 -19.34
C GLY A 17 -1.92 -10.15 -18.22
N ASP A 18 -0.65 -9.82 -18.07
CA ASP A 18 0.24 -10.46 -17.10
C ASP A 18 0.04 -9.87 -15.69
N VAL A 19 -0.72 -10.57 -14.88
CA VAL A 19 -1.03 -10.19 -13.49
C VAL A 19 0.25 -10.08 -12.64
N LYS A 20 1.22 -10.97 -12.81
CA LYS A 20 2.51 -10.91 -12.10
C LYS A 20 3.23 -9.59 -12.40
N ARG A 21 3.25 -9.18 -13.64
CA ARG A 21 3.87 -7.91 -14.05
C ARG A 21 3.14 -6.72 -13.45
N GLN A 22 1.81 -6.74 -13.43
CA GLN A 22 1.00 -5.70 -12.80
C GLN A 22 1.28 -5.60 -11.30
N VAL A 23 1.28 -6.71 -10.57
CA VAL A 23 1.61 -6.78 -9.13
C VAL A 23 3.04 -6.28 -8.88
N SER A 24 3.99 -6.69 -9.70
CA SER A 24 5.39 -6.22 -9.63
C SER A 24 5.49 -4.71 -9.79
N ASN A 25 4.80 -4.14 -10.77
CA ASN A 25 4.79 -2.69 -11.01
C ASN A 25 4.22 -1.93 -9.81
N VAL A 26 3.11 -2.40 -9.24
CA VAL A 26 2.49 -1.80 -8.05
C VAL A 26 3.43 -1.87 -6.85
N ALA A 27 3.97 -3.03 -6.54
CA ALA A 27 4.86 -3.20 -5.38
C ALA A 27 6.10 -2.31 -5.48
N LYS A 28 6.75 -2.25 -6.63
CA LYS A 28 7.93 -1.40 -6.87
C LYS A 28 7.60 0.09 -6.81
N ALA A 29 6.46 0.49 -7.37
CA ALA A 29 6.04 1.90 -7.36
C ALA A 29 5.68 2.37 -5.95
N VAL A 30 5.00 1.56 -5.15
CA VAL A 30 4.68 1.86 -3.75
C VAL A 30 5.97 1.97 -2.93
N MET A 31 6.90 1.04 -3.10
CA MET A 31 8.21 1.10 -2.44
C MET A 31 8.98 2.38 -2.78
N ALA A 32 8.90 2.85 -4.00
CA ALA A 32 9.64 4.05 -4.45
C ALA A 32 8.96 5.37 -4.08
N GLY A 33 7.62 5.41 -4.11
CA GLY A 33 6.84 6.66 -4.04
C GLY A 33 6.25 6.99 -2.68
N TYR A 34 6.08 6.03 -1.80
CA TYR A 34 5.39 6.22 -0.51
C TYR A 34 6.31 6.07 0.69
N LYS A 35 5.90 6.71 1.79
CA LYS A 35 6.52 6.54 3.11
C LYS A 35 5.59 5.73 3.99
N PHE A 36 6.09 4.64 4.52
CA PHE A 36 5.36 3.75 5.41
C PHE A 36 6.31 3.14 6.43
N GLN A 37 5.81 2.87 7.63
CA GLN A 37 6.62 2.47 8.79
C GLN A 37 6.31 1.07 9.28
N THR A 38 5.21 0.48 8.84
CA THR A 38 4.73 -0.83 9.30
C THR A 38 4.22 -1.67 8.14
N MET A 39 4.16 -2.97 8.34
CA MET A 39 3.57 -3.89 7.37
C MET A 39 2.09 -3.57 7.11
N GLY A 40 1.35 -3.16 8.12
CA GLY A 40 -0.05 -2.74 7.99
C GLY A 40 -0.22 -1.53 7.07
N GLU A 41 0.62 -0.51 7.21
CA GLU A 41 0.64 0.66 6.32
C GLU A 41 1.02 0.28 4.89
N TYR A 42 2.04 -0.57 4.72
CA TYR A 42 2.44 -1.07 3.41
C TYR A 42 1.30 -1.84 2.73
N ARG A 43 0.66 -2.73 3.47
CA ARG A 43 -0.50 -3.50 2.99
C ARG A 43 -1.67 -2.58 2.61
N ALA A 44 -1.94 -1.55 3.41
CA ALA A 44 -2.98 -0.56 3.11
C ALA A 44 -2.70 0.20 1.80
N LEU A 45 -1.45 0.63 1.57
CA LEU A 45 -1.05 1.28 0.33
C LEU A 45 -1.20 0.37 -0.88
N LEU A 46 -0.77 -0.89 -0.77
CA LEU A 46 -0.93 -1.87 -1.84
C LEU A 46 -2.41 -2.11 -2.18
N SER A 47 -3.29 -2.10 -1.17
CA SER A 47 -4.72 -2.32 -1.37
C SER A 47 -5.40 -1.26 -2.23
N LEU A 48 -4.86 -0.04 -2.27
CA LEU A 48 -5.31 1.02 -3.18
C LEU A 48 -5.19 0.62 -4.66
N TYR A 49 -4.31 -0.32 -4.95
CA TYR A 49 -4.02 -0.81 -6.30
C TYR A 49 -4.38 -2.28 -6.49
N ASN A 50 -5.29 -2.81 -5.68
CA ASN A 50 -5.75 -4.21 -5.71
C ASN A 50 -4.64 -5.24 -5.49
N VAL A 51 -3.72 -4.95 -4.60
CA VAL A 51 -2.63 -5.85 -4.18
C VAL A 51 -2.61 -5.98 -2.67
N THR A 52 -2.24 -7.13 -2.17
CA THR A 52 -1.92 -7.34 -0.75
C THR A 52 -0.64 -8.15 -0.60
N VAL A 53 -0.10 -8.18 0.61
CA VAL A 53 1.12 -8.90 0.94
C VAL A 53 0.98 -9.61 2.28
N GLU A 54 1.56 -10.79 2.39
CA GLU A 54 1.64 -11.56 3.63
C GLU A 54 3.08 -11.97 3.93
N GLU A 55 3.42 -12.00 5.21
CA GLU A 55 4.67 -12.59 5.67
C GLU A 55 4.58 -14.12 5.65
N ALA A 56 5.63 -14.74 5.11
CA ALA A 56 5.87 -16.17 5.21
C ALA A 56 7.08 -16.40 6.12
N ARG A 57 6.90 -17.18 7.14
CA ARG A 57 7.97 -17.58 8.07
C ARG A 57 8.11 -19.10 8.07
N GLY A 58 9.32 -19.58 8.25
CA GLY A 58 9.58 -21.02 8.34
C GLY A 58 11.02 -21.32 8.68
N MET A 59 11.31 -22.62 8.80
CA MET A 59 12.65 -23.15 9.06
C MET A 59 13.13 -23.93 7.85
N VAL A 60 14.32 -23.60 7.35
CA VAL A 60 15.00 -24.35 6.31
C VAL A 60 16.43 -24.64 6.76
N ASN A 61 16.82 -25.91 6.81
CA ASN A 61 18.15 -26.33 7.24
C ASN A 61 18.56 -25.74 8.61
N GLY A 62 17.62 -25.69 9.57
CA GLY A 62 17.86 -25.17 10.92
C GLY A 62 17.96 -23.64 11.01
N ARG A 63 17.72 -22.92 9.91
CA ARG A 63 17.70 -21.45 9.88
C ARG A 63 16.29 -20.93 9.65
N GLU A 64 15.91 -19.96 10.45
CA GLU A 64 14.65 -19.24 10.25
C GLU A 64 14.75 -18.36 8.99
N TYR A 65 13.71 -18.41 8.16
CA TYR A 65 13.58 -17.51 7.02
C TYR A 65 12.33 -16.64 7.15
N HIS A 66 12.45 -15.44 6.65
CA HIS A 66 11.34 -14.50 6.48
C HIS A 66 11.20 -14.18 5.01
N GLY A 67 9.98 -14.28 4.51
CA GLY A 67 9.67 -13.95 3.12
C GLY A 67 8.38 -13.17 3.01
N LEU A 68 8.15 -12.60 1.85
CA LEU A 68 6.89 -11.95 1.51
C LEU A 68 6.24 -12.66 0.32
N VAL A 69 4.91 -12.75 0.38
CA VAL A 69 4.09 -13.30 -0.69
C VAL A 69 3.05 -12.26 -1.06
N TYR A 70 2.99 -11.89 -2.33
CA TYR A 70 2.06 -10.92 -2.89
C TYR A 70 0.87 -11.62 -3.53
N PHE A 71 -0.31 -11.01 -3.38
CA PHE A 71 -1.55 -11.48 -3.98
C PHE A 71 -2.25 -10.33 -4.69
N SER A 72 -2.94 -10.61 -5.77
CA SER A 72 -3.94 -9.70 -6.31
C SER A 72 -5.23 -9.79 -5.49
N LEU A 73 -5.96 -8.67 -5.41
CA LEU A 73 -7.26 -8.57 -4.77
C LEU A 73 -8.36 -8.49 -5.82
N SER A 74 -9.55 -8.96 -5.49
CA SER A 74 -10.72 -8.83 -6.34
C SER A 74 -11.07 -7.36 -6.57
N PRO A 75 -11.35 -6.93 -7.80
CA PRO A 75 -11.74 -5.55 -8.09
C PRO A 75 -13.06 -5.13 -7.43
N ASP A 76 -13.94 -6.09 -7.12
CA ASP A 76 -15.22 -5.84 -6.44
C ASP A 76 -15.06 -5.56 -4.95
N ASN A 77 -13.85 -5.61 -4.45
CA ASN A 77 -13.54 -5.39 -3.05
C ASN A 77 -13.41 -3.90 -2.74
N SER A 78 -14.49 -3.16 -2.95
CA SER A 78 -14.61 -1.74 -2.59
C SER A 78 -14.50 -1.48 -1.07
N SER A 79 -14.58 -2.54 -0.28
CA SER A 79 -14.38 -2.56 1.16
C SER A 79 -13.02 -3.15 1.55
N ALA A 80 -12.01 -3.06 0.68
CA ALA A 80 -10.65 -3.46 1.03
C ALA A 80 -10.20 -2.71 2.27
N THR A 81 -10.40 -3.33 3.38
CA THR A 81 -9.97 -2.89 4.69
C THR A 81 -8.54 -3.35 4.85
N ASP A 82 -7.62 -2.46 5.06
CA ASP A 82 -6.24 -2.74 5.47
C ASP A 82 -5.49 -3.87 4.68
N GLY A 83 -5.92 -4.16 3.47
CA GLY A 83 -5.33 -5.21 2.64
C GLY A 83 -5.87 -6.62 2.91
N ALA A 84 -6.93 -6.77 3.71
CA ALA A 84 -7.57 -8.05 4.01
C ALA A 84 -8.64 -8.48 3.00
N GLY A 85 -8.67 -7.87 1.82
CA GLY A 85 -9.66 -8.19 0.79
C GLY A 85 -9.57 -9.60 0.22
N ASN A 86 -10.52 -9.97 -0.61
CA ASN A 86 -10.56 -11.26 -1.27
C ASN A 86 -9.39 -11.44 -2.23
N LYS A 87 -8.47 -12.32 -1.86
CA LYS A 87 -7.33 -12.69 -2.70
C LYS A 87 -7.82 -13.46 -3.92
N THR A 88 -7.28 -13.09 -5.07
CA THR A 88 -7.58 -13.76 -6.34
C THR A 88 -6.31 -14.25 -7.02
N GLY A 89 -6.41 -15.36 -7.73
CA GLY A 89 -5.30 -15.92 -8.48
C GLY A 89 -4.21 -16.57 -7.61
N ASN A 90 -3.07 -16.82 -8.23
CA ASN A 90 -1.93 -17.47 -7.60
C ASN A 90 -1.07 -16.49 -6.80
N PRO A 91 -0.51 -16.93 -5.66
CA PRO A 91 0.44 -16.12 -4.91
C PRO A 91 1.76 -15.93 -5.67
N PHE A 92 2.37 -14.75 -5.50
CA PHE A 92 3.68 -14.44 -6.05
C PHE A 92 4.69 -14.24 -4.92
N LYS A 93 5.64 -15.16 -4.80
CA LYS A 93 6.76 -14.97 -3.86
C LYS A 93 7.57 -13.73 -4.25
N ALA A 94 7.93 -12.92 -3.27
CA ALA A 94 8.74 -11.71 -3.50
C ALA A 94 10.04 -11.99 -4.25
N SER A 95 10.68 -13.14 -3.98
CA SER A 95 11.88 -13.60 -4.68
C SER A 95 11.71 -13.76 -6.19
N ARG A 96 10.48 -14.02 -6.66
CA ARG A 96 10.14 -14.13 -8.09
C ARG A 96 9.78 -12.79 -8.72
N ILE A 97 9.52 -11.76 -7.91
CA ILE A 97 9.24 -10.39 -8.36
C ILE A 97 10.55 -9.61 -8.44
N GLY A 98 11.33 -9.64 -7.38
CA GLY A 98 12.61 -8.96 -7.30
C GLY A 98 13.06 -8.68 -5.87
N LYS A 99 14.35 -8.54 -5.68
CA LYS A 99 14.95 -8.27 -4.35
C LYS A 99 14.45 -6.96 -3.72
N SER A 100 14.07 -5.97 -4.55
CA SER A 100 13.62 -4.66 -4.09
C SER A 100 12.27 -4.67 -3.37
N VAL A 101 11.52 -5.75 -3.45
CA VAL A 101 10.21 -5.93 -2.81
C VAL A 101 10.18 -7.11 -1.84
N GLY A 102 11.35 -7.63 -1.49
CA GLY A 102 11.52 -8.70 -0.51
C GLY A 102 11.45 -8.19 0.94
N TYR A 103 11.36 -9.13 1.88
CA TYR A 103 11.22 -8.82 3.31
C TYR A 103 12.27 -7.82 3.81
N GLU A 104 13.55 -8.07 3.57
CA GLU A 104 14.62 -7.18 4.03
C GLU A 104 14.54 -5.77 3.42
N ALA A 105 14.20 -5.67 2.13
CA ALA A 105 14.04 -4.39 1.47
C ALA A 105 12.89 -3.57 2.06
N VAL A 106 11.78 -4.23 2.39
CA VAL A 106 10.62 -3.60 3.03
C VAL A 106 10.97 -3.15 4.46
N GLN A 107 11.69 -3.97 5.24
CA GLN A 107 12.16 -3.59 6.59
C GLN A 107 13.09 -2.36 6.54
N ARG A 108 14.05 -2.32 5.62
CA ARG A 108 14.89 -1.14 5.41
C ARG A 108 14.07 0.09 5.01
N ARG A 109 13.03 -0.09 4.22
CA ARG A 109 12.12 1.01 3.84
C ARG A 109 11.37 1.56 5.04
N PHE A 110 10.94 0.72 5.98
CA PHE A 110 10.32 1.17 7.22
C PHE A 110 11.26 2.09 8.02
N GLU A 111 12.50 1.68 8.23
CA GLU A 111 13.48 2.47 8.98
C GLU A 111 13.82 3.79 8.26
N TYR A 112 14.02 3.75 6.96
CA TYR A 112 14.23 4.96 6.16
C TYR A 112 13.04 5.92 6.26
N SER A 113 11.82 5.42 6.16
CA SER A 113 10.59 6.23 6.25
C SER A 113 10.42 6.84 7.63
N LYS A 114 10.67 6.08 8.70
CA LYS A 114 10.66 6.61 10.08
C LYS A 114 11.59 7.82 10.23
N GLY A 115 12.81 7.71 9.72
CA GLY A 115 13.76 8.81 9.71
C GLY A 115 13.24 10.03 8.95
N GLN A 116 12.74 9.84 7.75
CA GLN A 116 12.20 10.92 6.92
C GLN A 116 10.98 11.60 7.54
N ILE A 117 10.07 10.81 8.13
CA ILE A 117 8.86 11.33 8.79
C ILE A 117 9.23 12.17 10.00
N ARG A 118 10.17 11.69 10.82
CA ARG A 118 10.66 12.41 12.00
C ARG A 118 11.38 13.70 11.61
N ASP A 119 12.37 13.61 10.72
CA ASP A 119 13.25 14.72 10.39
C ASP A 119 12.53 15.84 9.62
N ARG A 120 11.50 15.51 8.88
CA ARG A 120 10.66 16.47 8.14
C ARG A 120 9.38 16.85 8.86
N HIS A 121 9.14 16.38 10.07
CA HIS A 121 7.90 16.61 10.83
C HIS A 121 6.62 16.26 10.04
N LEU A 122 6.68 15.24 9.20
CA LEU A 122 5.60 14.90 8.28
C LEU A 122 4.32 14.46 9.00
N ALA A 123 4.45 13.80 10.15
CA ALA A 123 3.29 13.40 10.95
C ALA A 123 2.48 14.61 11.42
N GLU A 124 3.15 15.68 11.85
CA GLU A 124 2.49 16.93 12.27
C GLU A 124 1.85 17.65 11.09
N ILE A 125 2.55 17.74 9.96
CA ILE A 125 2.05 18.35 8.73
C ILE A 125 0.80 17.60 8.24
N THR A 126 0.87 16.27 8.20
CA THR A 126 -0.26 15.42 7.80
C THR A 126 -1.46 15.62 8.72
N ARG A 127 -1.24 15.63 10.05
CA ARG A 127 -2.30 15.87 11.03
C ARG A 127 -2.99 17.22 10.83
N LYS A 128 -2.23 18.28 10.60
CA LYS A 128 -2.77 19.62 10.32
C LYS A 128 -3.57 19.64 9.01
N THR A 129 -3.05 18.99 7.97
CA THR A 129 -3.71 18.88 6.67
C THR A 129 -5.04 18.13 6.78
N VAL A 130 -5.06 17.02 7.50
CA VAL A 130 -6.27 16.21 7.73
C VAL A 130 -7.30 17.01 8.53
N ALA A 131 -6.89 17.67 9.59
CA ALA A 131 -7.79 18.50 10.42
C ALA A 131 -8.41 19.64 9.60
N ALA A 132 -7.63 20.33 8.78
CA ALA A 132 -8.13 21.38 7.89
C ALA A 132 -9.10 20.85 6.83
N ALA A 133 -8.85 19.68 6.29
CA ALA A 133 -9.74 19.03 5.32
C ALA A 133 -11.08 18.62 5.98
N LEU A 134 -11.04 18.05 7.19
CA LEU A 134 -12.24 17.69 7.96
C LEU A 134 -13.11 18.91 8.27
N ALA A 135 -12.49 20.05 8.57
CA ALA A 135 -13.22 21.29 8.86
C ALA A 135 -13.94 21.90 7.63
N ARG A 136 -13.51 21.52 6.42
CA ARG A 136 -14.02 22.09 5.16
C ARG A 136 -14.93 21.17 4.37
N THR A 137 -15.03 19.89 4.73
CA THR A 137 -15.73 18.89 3.95
C THR A 137 -16.79 18.18 4.78
N TYR A 138 -17.94 17.87 4.17
CA TYR A 138 -19.04 17.12 4.76
C TYR A 138 -19.23 15.75 4.14
N ARG A 139 -18.59 15.50 2.99
CA ARG A 139 -18.68 14.25 2.25
C ARG A 139 -17.34 13.57 2.18
N ARG A 140 -17.34 12.24 2.29
CA ARG A 140 -16.14 11.42 2.21
C ARG A 140 -15.36 11.64 0.91
N GLU A 141 -16.04 11.72 -0.22
CA GLU A 141 -15.44 11.91 -1.54
C GLU A 141 -14.71 13.26 -1.65
N GLU A 142 -15.31 14.33 -1.12
CA GLU A 142 -14.69 15.66 -1.06
C GLU A 142 -13.46 15.67 -0.15
N PHE A 143 -13.54 15.00 0.99
CA PHE A 143 -12.45 14.85 1.95
C PHE A 143 -11.25 14.13 1.30
N VAL A 144 -11.48 12.98 0.66
CA VAL A 144 -10.46 12.21 -0.03
C VAL A 144 -9.82 13.03 -1.15
N ALA A 145 -10.61 13.72 -1.97
CA ALA A 145 -10.12 14.55 -3.07
C ALA A 145 -9.27 15.73 -2.58
N LEU A 146 -9.69 16.40 -1.50
CA LEU A 146 -8.95 17.51 -0.92
C LEU A 146 -7.61 17.05 -0.33
N LEU A 147 -7.57 15.92 0.35
CA LEU A 147 -6.33 15.31 0.85
C LEU A 147 -5.39 14.92 -0.28
N LYS A 148 -5.91 14.30 -1.32
CA LYS A 148 -5.12 13.89 -2.49
C LYS A 148 -4.47 15.08 -3.18
N ALA A 149 -5.18 16.20 -3.31
CA ALA A 149 -4.63 17.46 -3.84
C ALA A 149 -3.48 18.00 -2.98
N LYS A 150 -3.41 17.63 -1.71
CA LYS A 150 -2.32 17.98 -0.76
C LYS A 150 -1.25 16.88 -0.66
N GLY A 151 -1.30 15.85 -1.49
CA GLY A 151 -0.34 14.75 -1.49
C GLY A 151 -0.55 13.73 -0.38
N VAL A 152 -1.75 13.67 0.21
CA VAL A 152 -2.11 12.71 1.26
C VAL A 152 -3.15 11.74 0.73
N ASP A 153 -2.82 10.45 0.72
CA ASP A 153 -3.78 9.37 0.46
C ASP A 153 -4.39 8.90 1.79
N VAL A 154 -5.64 8.47 1.73
CA VAL A 154 -6.34 7.92 2.89
C VAL A 154 -6.89 6.52 2.60
N VAL A 155 -6.70 5.61 3.54
CA VAL A 155 -7.27 4.27 3.51
C VAL A 155 -8.21 4.11 4.70
N PHE A 156 -9.50 3.92 4.42
CA PHE A 156 -10.49 3.67 5.45
C PHE A 156 -10.49 2.19 5.85
N ARG A 157 -10.59 1.96 7.16
CA ARG A 157 -10.74 0.63 7.72
C ARG A 157 -12.20 0.36 8.06
N HIS A 158 -12.70 -0.78 7.60
CA HIS A 158 -14.10 -1.16 7.76
C HIS A 158 -14.22 -2.43 8.62
N THR A 159 -15.33 -2.55 9.35
CA THR A 159 -15.76 -3.82 9.94
C THR A 159 -16.28 -4.77 8.85
N ASP A 160 -16.49 -6.03 9.19
CA ASP A 160 -17.08 -7.02 8.29
C ASP A 160 -18.47 -6.59 7.77
N GLU A 161 -19.18 -5.76 8.54
CA GLU A 161 -20.49 -5.17 8.20
C GLU A 161 -20.37 -3.90 7.33
N GLY A 162 -19.15 -3.49 6.97
CA GLY A 162 -18.89 -2.32 6.12
C GLY A 162 -18.85 -0.97 6.85
N ARG A 163 -18.91 -0.95 8.18
CA ARG A 163 -18.82 0.28 8.98
C ARG A 163 -17.36 0.73 9.09
N ILE A 164 -17.08 2.01 8.79
CA ILE A 164 -15.76 2.59 8.98
C ILE A 164 -15.45 2.73 10.48
N TYR A 165 -14.34 2.17 10.93
CA TYR A 165 -13.87 2.30 12.32
C TYR A 165 -12.53 3.04 12.44
N GLY A 166 -11.87 3.36 11.33
CA GLY A 166 -10.61 4.09 11.34
C GLY A 166 -10.13 4.47 9.94
N ALA A 167 -9.07 5.25 9.91
CA ALA A 167 -8.41 5.66 8.68
C ALA A 167 -6.89 5.69 8.87
N THR A 168 -6.16 5.43 7.78
CA THR A 168 -4.70 5.59 7.68
C THR A 168 -4.40 6.67 6.63
N PHE A 169 -3.49 7.58 6.95
CA PHE A 169 -3.10 8.71 6.11
C PHE A 169 -1.63 8.64 5.71
#